data_7be9ed82a14fca24a57a956b06c524e7
#
_entry.id   7be9ed82a14fca24a57a956b06c524e7
#
_cell.length_a   1.000
_cell.length_b   1.000
_cell.length_c   1.000
_cell.angle_alpha   90.00
_cell.angle_beta   90.00
_cell.angle_gamma   90.00
#
_symmetry.space_group_name_H-M   'P 1'
#
loop_
_entity.id
_entity.type
_entity.pdbx_description
1 polymer ?
#
loop_
_entity_poly.entity_id
_entity_poly.type
_entity_poly.pdbx_seq_one_letter_code
_entity_poly.pdbx_strand_id
1 'polypeptide(L)'
;PGDWGFNIASQLAWVNLMLEVVQEALILPLFYCIGITITNREETINRVRTGMAVTLGLYLAFTVAILLFATQLTEWMAQNPDTIDATAEYIRLEMFGTTLFSLVRFLIIVFILLDMKEHIYAILGIQVVTSVIFDSYFLSSLDFSLQLGVNGIAYSNAIASFITLIYAVTVFSRKMEMGLPEWRGGHDYSWMRSWWDVGKFSV
;
A
#
# COMPACT_ATOMS: atom_id res chain seq x y z
N PRO A 1 -17.04 22.17 -3.99
CA PRO A 1 -16.41 21.44 -2.90
C PRO A 1 -16.58 22.28 -1.64
N GLY A 2 -17.44 21.81 -0.74
CA GLY A 2 -17.73 22.53 0.50
C GLY A 2 -16.58 22.37 1.49
N ASP A 3 -16.60 23.15 2.56
CA ASP A 3 -15.59 23.14 3.65
C ASP A 3 -15.35 21.76 4.26
N TRP A 4 -16.32 20.84 4.14
CA TRP A 4 -16.21 19.47 4.60
C TRP A 4 -15.17 18.63 3.82
N GLY A 5 -15.01 18.85 2.53
CA GLY A 5 -14.00 18.14 1.73
C GLY A 5 -12.58 18.50 2.13
N PHE A 6 -12.33 19.76 2.51
CA PHE A 6 -11.04 20.21 3.05
C PHE A 6 -10.75 19.58 4.42
N ASN A 7 -11.75 19.50 5.28
CA ASN A 7 -11.60 18.88 6.60
C ASN A 7 -11.27 17.39 6.51
N ILE A 8 -11.94 16.62 5.64
CA ILE A 8 -11.63 15.20 5.41
C ILE A 8 -10.19 15.04 4.89
N ALA A 9 -9.79 15.85 3.91
CA ALA A 9 -8.45 15.79 3.35
C ALA A 9 -7.36 16.09 4.39
N SER A 10 -7.57 17.07 5.28
CA SER A 10 -6.61 17.40 6.33
C SER A 10 -6.50 16.31 7.40
N GLN A 11 -7.60 15.67 7.77
CA GLN A 11 -7.62 14.54 8.71
C GLN A 11 -6.91 13.33 8.13
N LEU A 12 -7.18 13.03 6.85
CA LEU A 12 -6.49 11.95 6.14
C LEU A 12 -4.99 12.18 6.08
N ALA A 13 -4.53 13.43 5.97
CA ALA A 13 -3.11 13.76 5.95
C ALA A 13 -2.38 13.30 7.22
N TRP A 14 -3.00 13.40 8.41
CA TRP A 14 -2.45 12.89 9.66
C TRP A 14 -2.35 11.35 9.68
N VAL A 15 -3.40 10.66 9.23
CA VAL A 15 -3.38 9.20 9.12
C VAL A 15 -2.31 8.76 8.14
N ASN A 16 -2.21 9.42 6.99
CA ASN A 16 -1.20 9.14 5.99
C ASN A 16 0.22 9.39 6.50
N LEU A 17 0.43 10.47 7.26
CA LEU A 17 1.73 10.74 7.88
C LEU A 17 2.16 9.62 8.84
N MET A 18 1.25 9.12 9.69
CA MET A 18 1.54 7.98 10.56
C MET A 18 1.89 6.72 9.77
N LEU A 19 1.12 6.43 8.71
CA LEU A 19 1.36 5.28 7.84
C LEU A 19 2.67 5.42 7.07
N GLU A 20 3.03 6.64 6.67
CA GLU A 20 4.29 6.94 5.97
C GLU A 20 5.50 6.68 6.88
N VAL A 21 5.47 7.15 8.13
CA VAL A 21 6.52 6.86 9.13
C VAL A 21 6.71 5.36 9.31
N VAL A 22 5.60 4.61 9.46
CA VAL A 22 5.66 3.15 9.57
C VAL A 22 6.24 2.53 8.30
N GLN A 23 5.86 3.04 7.14
CA GLN A 23 6.33 2.56 5.86
C GLN A 23 7.84 2.79 5.69
N GLU A 24 8.33 3.97 6.01
CA GLU A 24 9.77 4.28 5.95
C GLU A 24 10.56 3.37 6.90
N ALA A 25 10.09 3.18 8.12
CA ALA A 25 10.71 2.29 9.10
C ALA A 25 10.81 0.82 8.62
N LEU A 26 9.84 0.37 7.82
CA LEU A 26 9.83 -0.98 7.24
C LEU A 26 10.69 -1.10 5.99
N ILE A 27 10.58 -0.13 5.11
CA ILE A 27 11.07 -0.18 3.74
C ILE A 27 12.56 0.09 3.65
N LEU A 28 13.09 1.10 4.36
CA LEU A 28 14.51 1.43 4.32
C LEU A 28 15.42 0.26 4.72
N PRO A 29 15.15 -0.48 5.81
CA PRO A 29 15.95 -1.66 6.14
C PRO A 29 15.84 -2.79 5.13
N LEU A 30 14.68 -2.92 4.46
CA LEU A 30 14.48 -3.94 3.42
C LEU A 30 15.39 -3.72 2.22
N PHE A 31 15.64 -2.47 1.85
CA PHE A 31 16.58 -2.14 0.79
C PHE A 31 17.94 -2.78 1.04
N TYR A 32 18.46 -2.69 2.27
CA TYR A 32 19.70 -3.33 2.67
C TYR A 32 19.56 -4.86 2.73
N CYS A 33 18.56 -5.36 3.46
CA CYS A 33 18.38 -6.79 3.70
C CYS A 33 18.14 -7.61 2.43
N ILE A 34 17.43 -7.05 1.44
CA ILE A 34 17.22 -7.71 0.15
C ILE A 34 18.42 -7.48 -0.77
N GLY A 35 19.00 -6.26 -0.73
CA GLY A 35 20.12 -5.88 -1.58
C GLY A 35 21.33 -6.80 -1.47
N ILE A 36 21.65 -7.29 -0.27
CA ILE A 36 22.77 -8.22 -0.05
C ILE A 36 22.53 -9.63 -0.61
N THR A 37 21.33 -9.96 -1.04
CA THR A 37 20.97 -11.30 -1.55
C THR A 37 20.70 -11.35 -3.05
N ILE A 38 20.73 -10.24 -3.75
CA ILE A 38 20.37 -10.17 -5.18
C ILE A 38 21.13 -11.12 -6.11
N THR A 39 22.32 -11.56 -5.68
CA THR A 39 23.13 -12.56 -6.39
C THR A 39 22.71 -14.00 -6.09
N ASN A 40 21.93 -14.23 -5.03
CA ASN A 40 21.40 -15.54 -4.65
C ASN A 40 19.87 -15.55 -4.87
N ARG A 41 19.43 -16.20 -5.96
CA ARG A 41 18.03 -16.25 -6.36
C ARG A 41 17.11 -16.81 -5.25
N GLU A 42 17.47 -17.91 -4.64
CA GLU A 42 16.61 -18.59 -3.63
C GLU A 42 16.44 -17.72 -2.39
N GLU A 43 17.53 -17.12 -1.92
CA GLU A 43 17.49 -16.23 -0.76
C GLU A 43 16.73 -14.94 -1.05
N THR A 44 16.90 -14.35 -2.24
CA THR A 44 16.12 -13.19 -2.68
C THR A 44 14.62 -13.50 -2.72
N ILE A 45 14.22 -14.63 -3.31
CA ILE A 45 12.82 -15.08 -3.33
C ILE A 45 12.28 -15.24 -1.90
N ASN A 46 13.04 -15.90 -1.02
CA ASN A 46 12.62 -16.08 0.37
C ASN A 46 12.42 -14.74 1.08
N ARG A 47 13.37 -13.81 0.97
CA ARG A 47 13.28 -12.49 1.61
C ARG A 47 12.17 -11.63 1.05
N VAL A 48 11.92 -11.67 -0.25
CA VAL A 48 10.80 -10.95 -0.86
C VAL A 48 9.46 -11.51 -0.39
N ARG A 49 9.27 -12.84 -0.40
CA ARG A 49 8.02 -13.46 0.05
C ARG A 49 7.73 -13.18 1.53
N THR A 50 8.72 -13.43 2.38
CA THR A 50 8.57 -13.23 3.83
C THR A 50 8.42 -11.76 4.18
N GLY A 51 9.15 -10.87 3.50
CA GLY A 51 9.00 -9.42 3.65
C GLY A 51 7.62 -8.93 3.22
N MET A 52 7.10 -9.41 2.09
CA MET A 52 5.71 -9.12 1.67
C MET A 52 4.69 -9.63 2.68
N ALA A 53 4.89 -10.84 3.22
CA ALA A 53 3.98 -11.43 4.21
C ALA A 53 3.94 -10.60 5.50
N VAL A 54 5.11 -10.14 5.98
CA VAL A 54 5.18 -9.26 7.17
C VAL A 54 4.59 -7.89 6.90
N THR A 55 4.89 -7.28 5.76
CA THR A 55 4.31 -6.00 5.36
C THR A 55 2.79 -6.10 5.28
N LEU A 56 2.27 -7.15 4.62
CA LEU A 56 0.83 -7.40 4.57
C LEU A 56 0.24 -7.59 5.97
N GLY A 57 0.86 -8.42 6.81
CA GLY A 57 0.39 -8.69 8.17
C GLY A 57 0.31 -7.43 9.03
N LEU A 58 1.32 -6.57 8.95
CA LEU A 58 1.36 -5.30 9.67
C LEU A 58 0.27 -4.34 9.17
N TYR A 59 0.16 -4.14 7.86
CA TYR A 59 -0.87 -3.25 7.31
C TYR A 59 -2.29 -3.79 7.52
N LEU A 60 -2.49 -5.11 7.51
CA LEU A 60 -3.78 -5.70 7.92
C LEU A 60 -4.08 -5.42 9.39
N ALA A 61 -3.10 -5.50 10.28
CA ALA A 61 -3.30 -5.16 11.69
C ALA A 61 -3.70 -3.67 11.85
N PHE A 62 -3.05 -2.76 11.12
CA PHE A 62 -3.46 -1.35 11.08
C PHE A 62 -4.85 -1.16 10.48
N THR A 63 -5.16 -1.85 9.39
CA THR A 63 -6.50 -1.81 8.78
C THR A 63 -7.56 -2.25 9.77
N VAL A 64 -7.36 -3.36 10.48
CA VAL A 64 -8.29 -3.83 11.51
C VAL A 64 -8.43 -2.81 12.63
N ALA A 65 -7.34 -2.24 13.12
CA ALA A 65 -7.39 -1.20 14.14
C ALA A 65 -8.20 0.03 13.67
N ILE A 66 -7.95 0.50 12.46
CA ILE A 66 -8.71 1.63 11.87
C ILE A 66 -10.17 1.27 11.64
N LEU A 67 -10.48 0.07 11.16
CA LEU A 67 -11.89 -0.37 10.99
C LEU A 67 -12.67 -0.32 12.31
N LEU A 68 -12.02 -0.69 13.42
CA LEU A 68 -12.64 -0.71 14.76
C LEU A 68 -12.73 0.68 15.38
N PHE A 69 -11.71 1.51 15.19
CA PHE A 69 -11.54 2.78 15.92
C PHE A 69 -11.66 4.03 15.05
N ALA A 70 -12.06 3.94 13.78
CA ALA A 70 -12.11 5.09 12.87
C ALA A 70 -12.97 6.24 13.41
N THR A 71 -14.13 5.95 13.97
CA THR A 71 -15.03 6.98 14.52
C THR A 71 -14.39 7.68 15.71
N GLN A 72 -13.83 6.93 16.67
CA GLN A 72 -13.13 7.50 17.82
C GLN A 72 -11.91 8.32 17.42
N LEU A 73 -11.17 7.84 16.41
CA LEU A 73 -10.03 8.56 15.85
C LEU A 73 -10.48 9.90 15.25
N THR A 74 -11.56 9.91 14.49
CA THR A 74 -12.12 11.11 13.86
C THR A 74 -12.64 12.10 14.91
N GLU A 75 -13.31 11.62 15.96
CA GLU A 75 -13.72 12.44 17.10
C GLU A 75 -12.53 13.06 17.83
N TRP A 76 -11.49 12.27 18.10
CA TRP A 76 -10.28 12.74 18.77
C TRP A 76 -9.52 13.81 17.98
N MET A 77 -9.59 13.73 16.66
CA MET A 77 -9.00 14.71 15.75
C MET A 77 -9.83 16.02 15.66
N ALA A 78 -10.83 16.18 16.52
CA ALA A 78 -11.71 17.36 16.60
C ALA A 78 -12.42 17.72 15.28
N GLN A 79 -12.88 16.70 14.56
CA GLN A 79 -13.68 16.86 13.36
C GLN A 79 -15.04 17.50 13.66
N ASN A 80 -15.60 18.22 12.68
CA ASN A 80 -16.97 18.73 12.80
C ASN A 80 -17.94 17.55 13.01
N PRO A 81 -18.79 17.57 14.05
CA PRO A 81 -19.74 16.50 14.36
C PRO A 81 -20.55 16.01 13.17
N ASP A 82 -20.95 16.91 12.26
CA ASP A 82 -21.76 16.59 11.10
C ASP A 82 -21.02 15.76 10.02
N THR A 83 -19.69 15.65 10.12
CA THR A 83 -18.85 14.96 9.13
C THR A 83 -18.09 13.77 9.68
N ILE A 84 -18.24 13.45 10.96
CA ILE A 84 -17.51 12.35 11.64
C ILE A 84 -17.79 11.02 10.94
N ASP A 85 -19.06 10.67 10.73
CA ASP A 85 -19.42 9.37 10.14
C ASP A 85 -18.93 9.23 8.69
N ALA A 86 -19.09 10.27 7.89
CA ALA A 86 -18.61 10.27 6.50
C ALA A 86 -17.08 10.18 6.41
N THR A 87 -16.38 10.86 7.32
CA THR A 87 -14.91 10.79 7.41
C THR A 87 -14.43 9.42 7.86
N ALA A 88 -15.08 8.85 8.87
CA ALA A 88 -14.75 7.52 9.37
C ALA A 88 -14.99 6.42 8.31
N GLU A 89 -16.08 6.53 7.55
CA GLU A 89 -16.37 5.62 6.42
C GLU A 89 -15.29 5.73 5.35
N TYR A 90 -14.94 6.94 4.93
CA TYR A 90 -13.90 7.19 3.95
C TYR A 90 -12.54 6.61 4.39
N ILE A 91 -12.11 6.86 5.64
CA ILE A 91 -10.86 6.33 6.18
C ILE A 91 -10.86 4.80 6.17
N ARG A 92 -11.98 4.16 6.54
CA ARG A 92 -12.11 2.69 6.49
C ARG A 92 -11.91 2.15 5.08
N LEU A 93 -12.51 2.78 4.08
CA LEU A 93 -12.39 2.37 2.67
C LEU A 93 -10.95 2.59 2.16
N GLU A 94 -10.34 3.73 2.48
CA GLU A 94 -8.99 4.09 2.03
C GLU A 94 -7.93 3.11 2.56
N MET A 95 -8.12 2.55 3.75
CA MET A 95 -7.18 1.58 4.35
C MET A 95 -6.98 0.31 3.49
N PHE A 96 -8.00 -0.11 2.74
CA PHE A 96 -7.85 -1.24 1.81
C PHE A 96 -6.91 -0.89 0.66
N GLY A 97 -7.09 0.28 0.05
CA GLY A 97 -6.20 0.80 -0.98
C GLY A 97 -4.76 0.96 -0.48
N THR A 98 -4.60 1.54 0.69
CA THR A 98 -3.31 1.75 1.35
C THR A 98 -2.59 0.44 1.63
N THR A 99 -3.30 -0.60 2.10
CA THR A 99 -2.71 -1.92 2.33
C THR A 99 -2.18 -2.54 1.03
N LEU A 100 -2.96 -2.49 -0.04
CA LEU A 100 -2.51 -3.00 -1.35
C LEU A 100 -1.34 -2.19 -1.89
N PHE A 101 -1.40 -0.88 -1.76
CA PHE A 101 -0.35 0.02 -2.23
C PHE A 101 0.96 -0.13 -1.47
N SER A 102 0.93 -0.48 -0.17
CA SER A 102 2.14 -0.77 0.60
C SER A 102 2.93 -1.94 0.02
N LEU A 103 2.23 -2.97 -0.47
CA LEU A 103 2.86 -4.11 -1.17
C LEU A 103 3.43 -3.71 -2.54
N VAL A 104 2.76 -2.81 -3.25
CA VAL A 104 3.30 -2.25 -4.51
C VAL A 104 4.59 -1.50 -4.25
N ARG A 105 4.62 -0.62 -3.22
CA ARG A 105 5.83 0.11 -2.82
C ARG A 105 6.97 -0.83 -2.42
N PHE A 106 6.66 -1.90 -1.70
CA PHE A 106 7.64 -2.94 -1.39
C PHE A 106 8.26 -3.53 -2.66
N LEU A 107 7.43 -3.91 -3.64
CA LEU A 107 7.92 -4.46 -4.91
C LEU A 107 8.66 -3.45 -5.77
N ILE A 108 8.31 -2.15 -5.71
CA ILE A 108 9.07 -1.09 -6.38
C ILE A 108 10.53 -1.09 -5.88
N ILE A 109 10.76 -1.24 -4.57
CA ILE A 109 12.12 -1.33 -4.01
C ILE A 109 12.84 -2.56 -4.52
N VAL A 110 12.18 -3.70 -4.55
CA VAL A 110 12.74 -4.92 -5.14
C VAL A 110 13.14 -4.68 -6.60
N PHE A 111 12.33 -3.97 -7.38
CA PHE A 111 12.62 -3.65 -8.78
C PHE A 111 13.78 -2.66 -8.93
N ILE A 112 13.92 -1.70 -8.00
CA ILE A 112 15.10 -0.84 -7.94
C ILE A 112 16.37 -1.66 -7.75
N LEU A 113 16.35 -2.59 -6.78
CA LEU A 113 17.48 -3.47 -6.47
C LEU A 113 17.85 -4.42 -7.62
N LEU A 114 16.86 -4.87 -8.37
CA LEU A 114 17.03 -5.76 -9.54
C LEU A 114 17.31 -5.00 -10.86
N ASP A 115 17.47 -3.67 -10.79
CA ASP A 115 17.67 -2.76 -11.95
C ASP A 115 16.57 -2.87 -13.01
N MET A 116 15.32 -3.02 -12.59
CA MET A 116 14.14 -3.20 -13.44
C MET A 116 13.37 -1.88 -13.64
N LYS A 117 14.05 -0.81 -14.04
CA LYS A 117 13.51 0.56 -14.13
C LYS A 117 12.28 0.68 -15.02
N GLU A 118 12.27 -0.03 -16.15
CA GLU A 118 11.14 -0.01 -17.10
C GLU A 118 9.83 -0.45 -16.46
N HIS A 119 9.90 -1.45 -15.56
CA HIS A 119 8.72 -1.93 -14.85
C HIS A 119 8.24 -0.95 -13.75
N ILE A 120 9.13 -0.15 -13.19
CA ILE A 120 8.75 0.93 -12.26
C ILE A 120 7.94 2.00 -12.99
N TYR A 121 8.39 2.43 -14.16
CA TYR A 121 7.62 3.36 -14.99
C TYR A 121 6.28 2.78 -15.45
N ALA A 122 6.25 1.48 -15.78
CA ALA A 122 5.01 0.79 -16.13
C ALA A 122 4.04 0.75 -14.95
N ILE A 123 4.50 0.48 -13.72
CA ILE A 123 3.71 0.52 -12.48
C ILE A 123 3.06 1.90 -12.32
N LEU A 124 3.87 2.97 -12.41
CA LEU A 124 3.36 4.35 -12.29
C LEU A 124 2.35 4.68 -13.39
N GLY A 125 2.63 4.27 -14.64
CA GLY A 125 1.72 4.46 -15.76
C GLY A 125 0.39 3.74 -15.58
N ILE A 126 0.42 2.46 -15.18
CA ILE A 126 -0.78 1.66 -14.89
C ILE A 126 -1.59 2.32 -13.79
N GLN A 127 -0.94 2.75 -12.70
CA GLN A 127 -1.62 3.40 -11.58
C GLN A 127 -2.34 4.67 -12.02
N VAL A 128 -1.65 5.58 -12.72
CA VAL A 128 -2.23 6.83 -13.20
C VAL A 128 -3.39 6.58 -14.17
N VAL A 129 -3.20 5.71 -15.17
CA VAL A 129 -4.25 5.43 -16.15
C VAL A 129 -5.48 4.80 -15.48
N THR A 130 -5.26 3.84 -14.58
CA THR A 130 -6.34 3.18 -13.85
C THR A 130 -7.09 4.17 -12.96
N SER A 131 -6.37 5.02 -12.20
CA SER A 131 -7.00 6.04 -11.36
C SER A 131 -7.84 6.99 -12.21
N VAL A 132 -7.33 7.52 -13.33
CA VAL A 132 -8.09 8.43 -14.21
C VAL A 132 -9.38 7.77 -14.72
N ILE A 133 -9.32 6.49 -15.11
CA ILE A 133 -10.49 5.76 -15.61
C ILE A 133 -11.54 5.62 -14.51
N PHE A 134 -11.14 5.14 -13.31
CA PHE A 134 -12.07 4.89 -12.22
C PHE A 134 -12.53 6.16 -11.53
N ASP A 135 -11.71 7.19 -11.44
CA ASP A 135 -12.15 8.53 -10.99
C ASP A 135 -13.21 9.09 -11.93
N SER A 136 -13.03 8.95 -13.23
CA SER A 136 -14.06 9.35 -14.21
C SER A 136 -15.36 8.56 -14.05
N TYR A 137 -15.27 7.29 -13.66
CA TYR A 137 -16.45 6.44 -13.45
C TYR A 137 -17.13 6.69 -12.09
N PHE A 138 -16.37 6.97 -11.03
CA PHE A 138 -16.94 7.13 -9.68
C PHE A 138 -17.25 8.56 -9.29
N LEU A 139 -16.55 9.56 -9.85
CA LEU A 139 -16.57 10.93 -9.36
C LEU A 139 -17.13 11.95 -10.35
N SER A 140 -17.07 11.66 -11.67
CA SER A 140 -17.44 12.64 -12.67
C SER A 140 -18.93 12.97 -12.66
N SER A 141 -19.30 14.08 -13.26
CA SER A 141 -20.69 14.45 -13.51
C SER A 141 -21.30 13.89 -14.80
N LEU A 142 -20.61 12.91 -15.42
CA LEU A 142 -21.06 12.25 -16.65
C LEU A 142 -22.22 11.29 -16.36
N ASP A 143 -23.11 11.09 -17.31
CA ASP A 143 -24.33 10.28 -17.15
C ASP A 143 -24.06 8.82 -16.75
N PHE A 144 -22.88 8.29 -17.08
CA PHE A 144 -22.48 6.91 -16.72
C PHE A 144 -21.79 6.82 -15.35
N SER A 145 -21.51 7.94 -14.68
CA SER A 145 -20.80 7.98 -13.41
C SER A 145 -21.72 7.63 -12.24
N LEU A 146 -21.19 6.88 -11.28
CA LEU A 146 -21.90 6.52 -10.05
C LEU A 146 -21.98 7.66 -9.04
N GLN A 147 -21.22 8.73 -9.21
CA GLN A 147 -21.21 9.93 -8.36
C GLN A 147 -21.09 9.61 -6.85
N LEU A 148 -20.16 8.71 -6.50
CA LEU A 148 -19.97 8.22 -5.12
C LEU A 148 -19.37 9.25 -4.17
N GLY A 149 -19.10 10.47 -4.62
CA GLY A 149 -18.48 11.50 -3.83
C GLY A 149 -17.07 11.10 -3.39
N VAL A 150 -16.70 11.45 -2.15
CA VAL A 150 -15.33 11.20 -1.64
C VAL A 150 -15.00 9.70 -1.57
N ASN A 151 -15.98 8.85 -1.25
CA ASN A 151 -15.78 7.40 -1.19
C ASN A 151 -15.34 6.82 -2.55
N GLY A 152 -15.73 7.47 -3.66
CA GLY A 152 -15.28 7.11 -5.01
C GLY A 152 -13.76 7.14 -5.17
N ILE A 153 -13.07 8.09 -4.49
CA ILE A 153 -11.61 8.18 -4.49
C ILE A 153 -10.99 6.93 -3.85
N ALA A 154 -11.51 6.51 -2.70
CA ALA A 154 -11.02 5.31 -2.01
C ALA A 154 -11.21 4.04 -2.84
N TYR A 155 -12.34 3.88 -3.52
CA TYR A 155 -12.56 2.76 -4.44
C TYR A 155 -11.60 2.79 -5.63
N SER A 156 -11.40 3.95 -6.23
CA SER A 156 -10.46 4.16 -7.34
C SER A 156 -9.04 3.78 -6.94
N ASN A 157 -8.57 4.27 -5.77
CA ASN A 157 -7.27 3.97 -5.21
C ASN A 157 -7.09 2.47 -4.94
N ALA A 158 -8.10 1.82 -4.36
CA ALA A 158 -8.05 0.39 -4.07
C ALA A 158 -7.95 -0.46 -5.35
N ILE A 159 -8.74 -0.13 -6.37
CA ILE A 159 -8.73 -0.83 -7.67
C ILE A 159 -7.40 -0.60 -8.39
N ALA A 160 -6.93 0.64 -8.44
CA ALA A 160 -5.65 0.97 -9.06
C ALA A 160 -4.49 0.23 -8.38
N SER A 161 -4.47 0.22 -7.04
CA SER A 161 -3.46 -0.50 -6.27
C SER A 161 -3.54 -2.02 -6.49
N PHE A 162 -4.73 -2.59 -6.58
CA PHE A 162 -4.92 -4.02 -6.84
C PHE A 162 -4.40 -4.43 -8.22
N ILE A 163 -4.78 -3.69 -9.27
CA ILE A 163 -4.32 -3.95 -10.65
C ILE A 163 -2.80 -3.83 -10.73
N THR A 164 -2.25 -2.78 -10.13
CA THR A 164 -0.82 -2.53 -10.09
C THR A 164 -0.07 -3.62 -9.33
N LEU A 165 -0.63 -4.11 -8.22
CA LEU A 165 -0.05 -5.21 -7.45
C LEU A 165 -0.01 -6.51 -8.26
N ILE A 166 -1.09 -6.85 -8.97
CA ILE A 166 -1.11 -8.03 -9.86
C ILE A 166 -0.01 -7.93 -10.91
N TYR A 167 0.14 -6.77 -11.55
CA TYR A 167 1.22 -6.53 -12.51
C TYR A 167 2.59 -6.74 -11.86
N ALA A 168 2.85 -6.10 -10.73
CA ALA A 168 4.14 -6.15 -10.05
C ALA A 168 4.51 -7.59 -9.60
N VAL A 169 3.56 -8.32 -8.99
CA VAL A 169 3.75 -9.73 -8.60
C VAL A 169 4.02 -10.61 -9.82
N THR A 170 3.29 -10.39 -10.92
CA THR A 170 3.48 -11.16 -12.16
C THR A 170 4.87 -10.92 -12.75
N VAL A 171 5.31 -9.67 -12.82
CA VAL A 171 6.63 -9.30 -13.32
C VAL A 171 7.73 -9.89 -12.44
N PHE A 172 7.63 -9.77 -11.12
CA PHE A 172 8.58 -10.37 -10.18
C PHE A 172 8.66 -11.89 -10.36
N SER A 173 7.48 -12.56 -10.42
CA SER A 173 7.42 -14.01 -10.60
C SER A 173 8.10 -14.46 -11.90
N ARG A 174 7.86 -13.74 -13.00
CA ARG A 174 8.51 -14.03 -14.29
C ARG A 174 10.03 -13.81 -14.24
N LYS A 175 10.47 -12.71 -13.61
CA LYS A 175 11.91 -12.40 -13.47
C LYS A 175 12.65 -13.45 -12.66
N MET A 176 12.00 -13.96 -11.60
CA MET A 176 12.55 -14.98 -10.71
C MET A 176 12.21 -16.41 -11.15
N GLU A 177 11.54 -16.59 -12.31
CA GLU A 177 11.11 -17.91 -12.80
C GLU A 177 10.33 -18.69 -11.73
N MET A 178 9.43 -18.00 -11.01
CA MET A 178 8.65 -18.57 -9.92
C MET A 178 7.32 -19.10 -10.42
N GLY A 179 6.99 -20.32 -10.03
CA GLY A 179 5.65 -20.88 -10.13
C GLY A 179 4.83 -20.74 -8.84
N LEU A 180 3.58 -21.23 -8.86
CA LEU A 180 2.72 -21.26 -7.67
C LEU A 180 3.32 -22.06 -6.49
N PRO A 181 4.07 -23.18 -6.72
CA PRO A 181 4.70 -23.91 -5.64
C PRO A 181 5.73 -23.10 -4.85
N GLU A 182 6.52 -22.26 -5.54
CA GLU A 182 7.53 -21.43 -4.88
C GLU A 182 6.89 -20.34 -4.01
N TRP A 183 5.72 -19.80 -4.41
CA TRP A 183 4.97 -18.87 -3.57
C TRP A 183 4.43 -19.51 -2.30
N ARG A 184 4.11 -20.81 -2.33
CA ARG A 184 3.60 -21.59 -1.20
C ARG A 184 4.69 -22.33 -0.41
N GLY A 185 5.93 -22.34 -0.89
CA GLY A 185 7.05 -23.03 -0.26
C GLY A 185 7.34 -22.57 1.17
N GLY A 186 8.24 -23.30 1.84
CA GLY A 186 8.66 -22.95 3.21
C GLY A 186 9.17 -21.51 3.30
N HIS A 187 8.78 -20.81 4.37
CA HIS A 187 9.21 -19.44 4.65
C HIS A 187 10.26 -19.46 5.75
N ASP A 188 11.48 -18.99 5.42
CA ASP A 188 12.51 -18.79 6.44
C ASP A 188 12.49 -17.31 6.89
N TYR A 189 12.15 -17.10 8.16
CA TYR A 189 12.08 -15.80 8.81
C TYR A 189 13.33 -15.45 9.62
N SER A 190 14.37 -16.27 9.57
CA SER A 190 15.60 -16.09 10.38
C SER A 190 16.28 -14.73 10.15
N TRP A 191 16.22 -14.21 8.92
CA TRP A 191 16.80 -12.92 8.55
C TRP A 191 16.07 -11.70 9.14
N MET A 192 14.85 -11.86 9.67
CA MET A 192 14.06 -10.74 10.22
C MET A 192 14.69 -10.11 11.45
N ARG A 193 15.53 -10.85 12.18
CA ARG A 193 16.29 -10.28 13.27
C ARG A 193 17.22 -9.17 12.78
N SER A 194 17.89 -9.39 11.66
CA SER A 194 18.74 -8.39 11.01
C SER A 194 17.93 -7.20 10.50
N TRP A 195 16.75 -7.46 9.98
CA TRP A 195 15.80 -6.40 9.55
C TRP A 195 15.41 -5.50 10.72
N TRP A 196 15.03 -6.10 11.87
CA TRP A 196 14.70 -5.34 13.07
C TRP A 196 15.91 -4.56 13.61
N ASP A 197 17.09 -5.14 13.59
CA ASP A 197 18.31 -4.50 14.08
C ASP A 197 18.71 -3.28 13.23
N VAL A 198 18.45 -3.30 11.94
CA VAL A 198 18.65 -2.14 11.06
C VAL A 198 17.50 -1.12 11.20
N GLY A 199 16.25 -1.61 11.26
CA GLY A 199 15.04 -0.78 11.31
C GLY A 199 14.95 0.11 12.54
N LYS A 200 15.36 -0.37 13.71
CA LYS A 200 15.33 0.41 14.96
C LYS A 200 16.21 1.67 14.94
N PHE A 201 17.14 1.79 14.00
CA PHE A 201 17.99 2.98 13.82
C PHE A 201 17.51 3.90 12.68
N SER A 202 16.45 3.51 11.97
CA SER A 202 15.91 4.25 10.81
C SER A 202 14.75 5.19 11.18
N VAL A 203 14.32 5.18 12.45
CA VAL A 203 13.21 5.99 12.99
C VAL A 203 13.78 7.13 13.86
#